data_045c34aa96ea3af96fd509b7224b5347
#
_entry.id   045c34aa96ea3af96fd509b7224b5347
#
_cell.length_a   1.000
_cell.length_b   1.000
_cell.length_c   1.000
_cell.angle_alpha   90.00
_cell.angle_beta   90.00
_cell.angle_gamma   90.00
#
_symmetry.space_group_name_H-M   'P 1'
#
loop_
_entity.id
_entity.type
_entity.pdbx_description
1 polymer ?
#
loop_
_entity_poly.entity_id
_entity_poly.type
_entity_poly.pdbx_seq_one_letter_code
_entity_poly.pdbx_strand_id
1 'polypeptide(L)'
;MGVHTGDSITVAPAQTLTDKEYQIMRNASLAVLREIGVDTGGSNVQFAVNPENGEMIVIEMNPRVSRSSALASKATGFPIAKVAAKLAVGFTLDELRNDITGGRTPASFEPSIDYVVTKIPRFAFEKFPAADDRLTTQMKSVGEVMAMGRTIQESFQKALRGLETGLCGFNPRSEDKAEIRRELANPGPERMLFVA
;
A
#
# COMPACT_ATOMS: atom_id res chain seq x y z
N MET A 1 7.36 -4.99 -7.94
CA MET A 1 6.96 -6.31 -8.41
C MET A 1 6.09 -6.18 -9.65
N GLY A 2 4.79 -6.09 -9.58
CA GLY A 2 3.89 -5.95 -10.70
C GLY A 2 3.56 -4.50 -11.05
N VAL A 3 2.73 -4.33 -12.06
CA VAL A 3 2.18 -3.03 -12.48
C VAL A 3 0.96 -2.65 -11.63
N HIS A 4 0.15 -3.65 -11.25
CA HIS A 4 -1.02 -3.44 -10.41
C HIS A 4 -0.63 -3.17 -8.95
N THR A 5 -1.27 -2.21 -8.29
CA THR A 5 -0.97 -1.84 -6.88
C THR A 5 -1.19 -2.99 -5.90
N GLY A 6 -2.18 -3.87 -6.16
CA GLY A 6 -2.41 -5.08 -5.38
C GLY A 6 -1.24 -6.06 -5.40
N ASP A 7 -0.49 -6.10 -6.50
CA ASP A 7 0.67 -6.97 -6.73
C ASP A 7 2.00 -6.30 -6.35
N SER A 8 1.95 -5.13 -5.72
CA SER A 8 3.13 -4.36 -5.35
C SER A 8 3.41 -4.43 -3.86
N ILE A 9 4.70 -4.35 -3.51
CA ILE A 9 5.13 -4.11 -2.13
C ILE A 9 4.74 -2.68 -1.77
N THR A 10 4.15 -2.52 -0.59
CA THR A 10 3.72 -1.21 -0.10
C THR A 10 4.38 -0.93 1.25
N VAL A 11 4.88 0.27 1.43
CA VAL A 11 5.50 0.73 2.67
C VAL A 11 4.79 1.99 3.17
N ALA A 12 4.45 2.01 4.43
CA ALA A 12 3.86 3.16 5.12
C ALA A 12 4.68 3.50 6.38
N PRO A 13 4.92 4.79 6.67
CA PRO A 13 4.58 5.96 5.88
C PRO A 13 5.36 6.03 4.55
N ALA A 14 4.99 6.95 3.65
CA ALA A 14 5.71 7.18 2.40
C ALA A 14 7.18 7.53 2.69
N GLN A 15 8.12 6.76 2.10
CA GLN A 15 9.54 6.87 2.41
C GLN A 15 10.31 7.78 1.45
N THR A 16 9.80 7.95 0.25
CA THR A 16 10.49 8.61 -0.86
C THR A 16 9.90 9.98 -1.23
N LEU A 17 8.85 10.39 -0.53
CA LEU A 17 8.23 11.69 -0.71
C LEU A 17 8.71 12.67 0.37
N THR A 18 9.00 13.90 -0.04
CA THR A 18 9.14 15.01 0.88
C THR A 18 7.78 15.39 1.46
N ASP A 19 7.75 16.10 2.58
CA ASP A 19 6.51 16.60 3.17
C ASP A 19 5.73 17.48 2.18
N LYS A 20 6.42 18.32 1.42
CA LYS A 20 5.81 19.17 0.39
C LYS A 20 5.11 18.35 -0.70
N GLU A 21 5.76 17.31 -1.21
CA GLU A 21 5.18 16.42 -2.22
C GLU A 21 3.97 15.66 -1.66
N TYR A 22 4.06 15.18 -0.42
CA TYR A 22 2.96 14.55 0.27
C TYR A 22 1.75 15.48 0.41
N GLN A 23 1.97 16.74 0.82
CA GLN A 23 0.90 17.74 0.94
C GLN A 23 0.27 18.08 -0.41
N ILE A 24 1.05 18.18 -1.48
CA ILE A 24 0.54 18.37 -2.85
C ILE A 24 -0.36 17.20 -3.24
N MET A 25 0.09 15.97 -3.02
CA MET A 25 -0.67 14.74 -3.30
C MET A 25 -1.98 14.69 -2.49
N ARG A 26 -1.92 15.02 -1.21
CA ARG A 26 -3.08 15.12 -0.33
C ARG A 26 -4.11 16.13 -0.86
N ASN A 27 -3.67 17.33 -1.20
CA ASN A 27 -4.53 18.38 -1.73
C ASN A 27 -5.16 17.98 -3.08
N ALA A 28 -4.38 17.35 -3.95
CA ALA A 28 -4.88 16.80 -5.21
C ALA A 28 -5.93 15.72 -4.99
N SER A 29 -5.75 14.84 -3.99
CA SER A 29 -6.75 13.84 -3.62
C SER A 29 -8.07 14.46 -3.21
N LEU A 30 -8.04 15.52 -2.40
CA LEU A 30 -9.25 16.24 -1.98
C LEU A 30 -9.94 16.94 -3.17
N ALA A 31 -9.16 17.52 -4.10
CA ALA A 31 -9.69 18.13 -5.30
C ALA A 31 -10.38 17.09 -6.21
N VAL A 32 -9.75 15.95 -6.43
CA VAL A 32 -10.31 14.84 -7.22
C VAL A 32 -11.64 14.35 -6.61
N LEU A 33 -11.68 14.16 -5.30
CA LEU A 33 -12.90 13.73 -4.60
C LEU A 33 -14.05 14.71 -4.78
N ARG A 34 -13.78 16.00 -4.65
CA ARG A 34 -14.78 17.05 -4.82
C ARG A 34 -15.29 17.15 -6.25
N GLU A 35 -14.40 17.06 -7.22
CA GLU A 35 -14.75 17.12 -8.65
C GLU A 35 -15.63 15.94 -9.07
N ILE A 36 -15.35 14.74 -8.55
CA ILE A 36 -16.18 13.55 -8.80
C ILE A 36 -17.51 13.60 -8.04
N GLY A 37 -17.63 14.44 -7.02
CA GLY A 37 -18.86 14.56 -6.22
C GLY A 37 -19.03 13.44 -5.20
N VAL A 38 -17.95 12.92 -4.66
CA VAL A 38 -18.00 11.87 -3.60
C VAL A 38 -17.97 12.56 -2.24
N ASP A 39 -19.14 12.71 -1.64
CA ASP A 39 -19.31 13.44 -0.38
C ASP A 39 -19.28 12.55 0.86
N THR A 40 -19.43 11.23 0.70
CA THR A 40 -19.60 10.34 1.85
C THR A 40 -18.73 9.10 1.79
N GLY A 41 -18.40 8.57 2.95
CA GLY A 41 -17.71 7.31 3.09
C GLY A 41 -16.19 7.43 3.01
N GLY A 42 -15.57 6.49 2.35
CA GLY A 42 -14.13 6.45 2.13
C GLY A 42 -13.79 6.27 0.67
N SER A 43 -12.62 6.72 0.28
CA SER A 43 -12.10 6.52 -1.07
C SER A 43 -10.60 6.28 -1.05
N ASN A 44 -10.09 5.83 -2.19
CA ASN A 44 -8.68 5.60 -2.44
C ASN A 44 -8.29 6.32 -3.72
N VAL A 45 -7.28 7.19 -3.64
CA VAL A 45 -6.70 7.86 -4.80
C VAL A 45 -5.28 7.37 -4.99
N GLN A 46 -4.92 7.00 -6.20
CA GLN A 46 -3.61 6.47 -6.55
C GLN A 46 -2.88 7.42 -7.48
N PHE A 47 -1.61 7.63 -7.19
CA PHE A 47 -0.73 8.49 -7.96
C PHE A 47 0.53 7.75 -8.39
N ALA A 48 1.09 8.17 -9.52
CA ALA A 48 2.48 7.91 -9.87
C ALA A 48 3.28 9.22 -9.75
N VAL A 49 4.49 9.10 -9.24
CA VAL A 49 5.43 10.23 -9.14
C VAL A 49 6.68 9.88 -9.93
N ASN A 50 7.07 10.72 -10.86
CA ASN A 50 8.31 10.56 -11.60
C ASN A 50 9.48 10.90 -10.66
N PRO A 51 10.39 9.95 -10.39
CA PRO A 51 11.50 10.19 -9.46
C PRO A 51 12.56 11.20 -9.98
N GLU A 52 12.58 11.47 -11.30
CA GLU A 52 13.55 12.39 -11.89
C GLU A 52 13.16 13.86 -11.74
N ASN A 53 11.87 14.16 -11.84
CA ASN A 53 11.39 15.55 -11.87
C ASN A 53 10.25 15.85 -10.88
N GLY A 54 9.76 14.84 -10.16
CA GLY A 54 8.65 14.99 -9.19
C GLY A 54 7.27 15.17 -9.83
N GLU A 55 7.14 14.99 -11.16
CA GLU A 55 5.85 15.08 -11.85
C GLU A 55 4.89 14.02 -11.29
N MET A 56 3.68 14.47 -10.90
CA MET A 56 2.67 13.62 -10.31
C MET A 56 1.50 13.42 -11.27
N ILE A 57 1.15 12.16 -11.49
CA ILE A 57 0.04 11.75 -12.35
C ILE A 57 -0.98 10.97 -11.51
N VAL A 58 -2.27 11.32 -11.64
CA VAL A 58 -3.37 10.54 -11.07
C VAL A 58 -3.55 9.28 -11.90
N ILE A 59 -3.48 8.11 -11.26
CA ILE A 59 -3.70 6.81 -11.91
C ILE A 59 -5.18 6.49 -11.90
N GLU A 60 -5.77 6.46 -10.71
CA GLU A 60 -7.19 6.16 -10.53
C GLU A 60 -7.72 6.66 -9.19
N MET A 61 -9.03 6.81 -9.10
CA MET A 61 -9.75 7.03 -7.85
C MET A 61 -10.85 5.98 -7.70
N ASN A 62 -10.90 5.35 -6.54
CA ASN A 62 -11.92 4.37 -6.18
C ASN A 62 -12.84 4.97 -5.11
N PRO A 63 -14.11 5.32 -5.42
CA PRO A 63 -15.03 5.96 -4.48
C PRO A 63 -15.68 4.94 -3.54
N ARG A 64 -14.86 4.19 -2.84
CA ARG A 64 -15.29 3.12 -1.92
C ARG A 64 -14.21 2.78 -0.90
N VAL A 65 -14.61 2.23 0.21
CA VAL A 65 -13.70 1.51 1.12
C VAL A 65 -13.23 0.22 0.43
N SER A 66 -11.94 -0.05 0.47
CA SER A 66 -11.29 -1.14 -0.25
C SER A 66 -10.36 -1.95 0.65
N ARG A 67 -9.68 -2.96 0.09
CA ARG A 67 -8.62 -3.69 0.81
C ARG A 67 -7.49 -2.78 1.25
N SER A 68 -7.10 -1.81 0.43
CA SER A 68 -6.11 -0.80 0.82
C SER A 68 -6.55 0.04 2.01
N SER A 69 -7.85 0.34 2.13
CA SER A 69 -8.42 1.00 3.32
C SER A 69 -8.32 0.12 4.56
N ALA A 70 -8.55 -1.19 4.43
CA ALA A 70 -8.38 -2.14 5.53
C ALA A 70 -6.91 -2.25 5.98
N LEU A 71 -5.97 -2.26 5.03
CA LEU A 71 -4.53 -2.23 5.32
C LEU A 71 -4.12 -0.92 5.99
N ALA A 72 -4.60 0.22 5.50
CA ALA A 72 -4.35 1.52 6.11
C ALA A 72 -4.92 1.58 7.53
N SER A 73 -6.11 1.02 7.77
CA SER A 73 -6.70 0.93 9.11
C SER A 73 -5.83 0.09 10.06
N LYS A 74 -5.32 -1.05 9.60
CA LYS A 74 -4.39 -1.87 10.40
C LYS A 74 -3.06 -1.17 10.63
N ALA A 75 -2.53 -0.49 9.62
CA ALA A 75 -1.26 0.21 9.71
C ALA A 75 -1.29 1.40 10.67
N THR A 76 -2.39 2.13 10.73
CA THR A 76 -2.51 3.37 11.49
C THR A 76 -3.30 3.23 12.79
N GLY A 77 -4.10 2.16 12.93
CA GLY A 77 -5.07 2.04 14.02
C GLY A 77 -6.35 2.85 13.80
N PHE A 78 -6.44 3.62 12.70
CA PHE A 78 -7.63 4.43 12.40
C PHE A 78 -8.70 3.57 11.69
N PRO A 79 -9.92 3.43 12.27
CA PRO A 79 -10.93 2.50 11.78
C PRO A 79 -11.71 3.11 10.60
N ILE A 80 -11.12 3.13 9.40
CA ILE A 80 -11.65 3.81 8.21
C ILE A 80 -13.08 3.34 7.89
N ALA A 81 -13.35 2.05 7.88
CA ALA A 81 -14.68 1.53 7.55
C ALA A 81 -15.76 1.97 8.55
N LYS A 82 -15.44 1.96 9.86
CA LYS A 82 -16.34 2.44 10.92
C LYS A 82 -16.63 3.92 10.77
N VAL A 83 -15.61 4.72 10.50
CA VAL A 83 -15.75 6.17 10.29
C VAL A 83 -16.55 6.43 9.01
N ALA A 84 -16.19 5.77 7.90
CA ALA A 84 -16.89 5.91 6.63
C ALA A 84 -18.40 5.60 6.75
N ALA A 85 -18.76 4.55 7.49
CA ALA A 85 -20.16 4.21 7.73
C ALA A 85 -20.92 5.31 8.49
N LYS A 86 -20.27 5.97 9.46
CA LYS A 86 -20.85 7.09 10.20
C LYS A 86 -21.00 8.35 9.33
N LEU A 87 -20.00 8.65 8.51
CA LEU A 87 -20.07 9.75 7.55
C LEU A 87 -21.24 9.56 6.58
N ALA A 88 -21.47 8.32 6.13
CA ALA A 88 -22.56 8.00 5.20
C ALA A 88 -23.96 8.24 5.78
N VAL A 89 -24.11 8.27 7.11
CA VAL A 89 -25.39 8.61 7.78
C VAL A 89 -25.43 10.02 8.34
N GLY A 90 -24.49 10.88 7.92
CA GLY A 90 -24.55 12.33 8.14
C GLY A 90 -23.69 12.89 9.27
N PHE A 91 -22.89 12.06 9.95
CA PHE A 91 -21.89 12.59 10.89
C PHE A 91 -20.74 13.28 10.15
N THR A 92 -20.13 14.26 10.79
CA THR A 92 -18.88 14.89 10.32
C THR A 92 -17.67 14.33 11.09
N LEU A 93 -16.47 14.51 10.53
CA LEU A 93 -15.23 14.05 11.19
C LEU A 93 -14.98 14.74 12.54
N ASP A 94 -15.45 15.96 12.70
CA ASP A 94 -15.29 16.74 13.94
C ASP A 94 -16.22 16.26 15.05
N GLU A 95 -17.38 15.69 14.70
CA GLU A 95 -18.33 15.12 15.65
C GLU A 95 -17.90 13.72 16.13
N LEU A 96 -17.09 13.03 15.34
CA LEU A 96 -16.62 11.70 15.67
C LEU A 96 -15.38 11.72 16.56
N ARG A 97 -15.33 10.82 17.53
CA ARG A 97 -14.17 10.64 18.39
C ARG A 97 -13.11 9.77 17.70
N ASN A 98 -11.85 10.15 17.89
CA ASN A 98 -10.72 9.40 17.34
C ASN A 98 -10.39 8.20 18.26
N ASP A 99 -10.55 6.99 17.74
CA ASP A 99 -10.30 5.76 18.51
C ASP A 99 -8.81 5.63 18.89
N ILE A 100 -7.87 6.11 18.06
CA ILE A 100 -6.42 6.05 18.32
C ILE A 100 -6.06 6.79 19.60
N THR A 101 -6.70 7.94 19.83
CA THR A 101 -6.43 8.79 21.01
C THR A 101 -7.32 8.47 22.21
N GLY A 102 -8.07 7.36 22.16
CA GLY A 102 -9.06 7.03 23.18
C GLY A 102 -10.18 8.07 23.28
N GLY A 103 -10.52 8.71 22.17
CA GLY A 103 -11.58 9.71 22.12
C GLY A 103 -11.19 11.13 22.57
N ARG A 104 -9.91 11.38 22.79
CA ARG A 104 -9.43 12.71 23.26
C ARG A 104 -9.44 13.78 22.18
N THR A 105 -9.28 13.36 20.91
CA THR A 105 -9.32 14.25 19.75
C THR A 105 -10.46 13.85 18.82
N PRO A 106 -10.93 14.74 17.94
CA PRO A 106 -11.88 14.37 16.88
C PRO A 106 -11.20 13.52 15.79
N ALA A 107 -12.01 12.82 15.01
CA ALA A 107 -11.54 11.97 13.91
C ALA A 107 -10.99 12.76 12.71
N SER A 108 -11.13 14.09 12.70
CA SER A 108 -10.52 14.99 11.72
C SER A 108 -9.00 15.11 11.85
N PHE A 109 -8.42 14.68 12.98
CA PHE A 109 -6.96 14.59 13.13
C PHE A 109 -6.43 13.37 12.35
N GLU A 110 -5.59 13.64 11.36
CA GLU A 110 -4.97 12.59 10.55
C GLU A 110 -4.03 11.71 11.40
N PRO A 111 -4.04 10.38 11.20
CA PRO A 111 -3.14 9.51 11.95
C PRO A 111 -1.68 9.74 11.57
N SER A 112 -0.81 9.72 12.57
CA SER A 112 0.63 9.77 12.41
C SER A 112 1.25 8.54 13.08
N ILE A 113 2.23 7.92 12.43
CA ILE A 113 2.89 6.71 12.92
C ILE A 113 4.40 6.93 13.03
N ASP A 114 5.01 6.36 14.07
CA ASP A 114 6.45 6.40 14.36
C ASP A 114 7.15 5.04 14.13
N TYR A 115 6.52 4.18 13.36
CA TYR A 115 6.99 2.87 12.95
C TYR A 115 6.78 2.69 11.44
N VAL A 116 7.40 1.67 10.88
CA VAL A 116 7.26 1.34 9.46
C VAL A 116 6.42 0.08 9.30
N VAL A 117 5.47 0.14 8.37
CA VAL A 117 4.64 -1.00 7.98
C VAL A 117 4.97 -1.39 6.55
N THR A 118 5.29 -2.66 6.34
CA THR A 118 5.51 -3.23 5.00
C THR A 118 4.45 -4.26 4.69
N LYS A 119 3.81 -4.12 3.53
CA LYS A 119 2.89 -5.10 2.95
C LYS A 119 3.58 -5.79 1.79
N ILE A 120 3.57 -7.13 1.75
CA ILE A 120 4.05 -7.93 0.62
C ILE A 120 2.91 -8.81 0.11
N PRO A 121 2.61 -8.78 -1.22
CA PRO A 121 1.57 -9.63 -1.79
C PRO A 121 1.99 -11.10 -1.79
N ARG A 122 1.02 -11.99 -1.63
CA ARG A 122 1.18 -13.44 -1.75
C ARG A 122 0.62 -13.90 -3.10
N PHE A 123 1.43 -14.64 -3.84
CA PHE A 123 1.03 -15.32 -5.06
C PHE A 123 0.94 -16.83 -4.79
N ALA A 124 0.12 -17.54 -5.56
CA ALA A 124 -0.12 -18.98 -5.39
C ALA A 124 0.11 -19.74 -6.70
N PHE A 125 1.06 -19.29 -7.53
CA PHE A 125 1.37 -19.93 -8.81
C PHE A 125 1.84 -21.37 -8.65
N GLU A 126 2.44 -21.71 -7.49
CA GLU A 126 2.80 -23.09 -7.16
C GLU A 126 1.60 -24.05 -7.11
N LYS A 127 0.40 -23.52 -6.89
CA LYS A 127 -0.85 -24.29 -6.89
C LYS A 127 -1.52 -24.33 -8.26
N PHE A 128 -1.11 -23.46 -9.18
CA PHE A 128 -1.69 -23.29 -10.50
C PHE A 128 -0.60 -23.27 -11.59
N PRO A 129 0.08 -24.38 -11.84
CA PRO A 129 1.27 -24.41 -12.73
C PRO A 129 0.96 -24.05 -14.19
N ALA A 130 -0.30 -24.08 -14.61
CA ALA A 130 -0.73 -23.65 -15.94
C ALA A 130 -1.04 -22.14 -16.01
N ALA A 131 -1.01 -21.41 -14.90
CA ALA A 131 -1.25 -19.97 -14.89
C ALA A 131 0.00 -19.22 -15.34
N ASP A 132 -0.20 -18.15 -16.12
CA ASP A 132 0.85 -17.20 -16.47
C ASP A 132 1.27 -16.39 -15.22
N ASP A 133 2.51 -16.52 -14.81
CA ASP A 133 3.09 -15.86 -13.63
C ASP A 133 3.62 -14.45 -13.90
N ARG A 134 3.56 -13.97 -15.13
CA ARG A 134 3.93 -12.61 -15.51
C ARG A 134 2.93 -11.62 -14.93
N LEU A 135 3.43 -10.65 -14.15
CA LEU A 135 2.61 -9.63 -13.55
C LEU A 135 2.32 -8.52 -14.56
N THR A 136 1.06 -8.14 -14.66
CA THR A 136 0.56 -7.14 -15.62
C THR A 136 -0.27 -6.09 -14.90
N THR A 137 -1.12 -5.38 -15.63
CA THR A 137 -2.14 -4.48 -15.07
C THR A 137 -3.27 -5.23 -14.36
N GLN A 138 -3.40 -6.53 -14.59
CA GLN A 138 -4.35 -7.40 -13.90
C GLN A 138 -3.76 -7.87 -12.57
N MET A 139 -4.54 -7.79 -11.50
CA MET A 139 -4.14 -8.30 -10.19
C MET A 139 -4.11 -9.83 -10.17
N LYS A 140 -2.97 -10.42 -9.80
CA LYS A 140 -2.75 -11.86 -9.70
C LYS A 140 -2.48 -12.35 -8.28
N SER A 141 -2.25 -11.46 -7.33
CA SER A 141 -2.07 -11.82 -5.92
C SER A 141 -3.36 -12.38 -5.31
N VAL A 142 -3.23 -13.38 -4.45
CA VAL A 142 -4.34 -14.06 -3.77
C VAL A 142 -4.49 -13.63 -2.31
N GLY A 143 -3.49 -12.97 -1.77
CA GLY A 143 -3.45 -12.51 -0.39
C GLY A 143 -2.26 -11.60 -0.16
N GLU A 144 -1.98 -11.32 1.10
CA GLU A 144 -0.92 -10.40 1.50
C GLU A 144 -0.52 -10.63 2.96
N VAL A 145 0.71 -10.31 3.29
CA VAL A 145 1.18 -10.17 4.67
C VAL A 145 1.48 -8.72 4.95
N MET A 146 1.31 -8.33 6.21
CA MET A 146 1.69 -7.02 6.72
C MET A 146 2.55 -7.21 7.97
N ALA A 147 3.68 -6.53 8.03
CA ALA A 147 4.54 -6.53 9.20
C ALA A 147 4.95 -5.12 9.59
N MET A 148 5.18 -4.93 10.88
CA MET A 148 5.61 -3.67 11.47
C MET A 148 7.02 -3.80 12.02
N GLY A 149 7.80 -2.73 11.89
CA GLY A 149 9.14 -2.61 12.45
C GLY A 149 9.49 -1.16 12.75
N ARG A 150 10.60 -0.94 13.43
CA ARG A 150 11.13 0.42 13.67
C ARG A 150 11.74 1.01 12.40
N THR A 151 12.25 0.15 11.53
CA THR A 151 12.89 0.50 10.27
C THR A 151 12.28 -0.26 9.11
N ILE A 152 12.54 0.19 7.87
CA ILE A 152 12.14 -0.53 6.66
C ILE A 152 12.75 -1.93 6.64
N GLN A 153 14.03 -2.04 6.97
CA GLN A 153 14.75 -3.33 6.98
C GLN A 153 14.05 -4.32 7.91
N GLU A 154 13.70 -3.90 9.11
CA GLU A 154 13.01 -4.75 10.07
C GLU A 154 11.62 -5.17 9.57
N SER A 155 10.78 -4.21 9.15
CA SER A 155 9.43 -4.49 8.70
C SER A 155 9.40 -5.36 7.44
N PHE A 156 10.33 -5.10 6.50
CA PHE A 156 10.46 -5.85 5.26
C PHE A 156 10.89 -7.30 5.50
N GLN A 157 11.92 -7.52 6.32
CA GLN A 157 12.40 -8.86 6.68
C GLN A 157 11.31 -9.66 7.42
N LYS A 158 10.60 -9.04 8.34
CA LYS A 158 9.45 -9.65 9.02
C LYS A 158 8.34 -10.05 8.04
N ALA A 159 8.04 -9.18 7.06
CA ALA A 159 7.02 -9.44 6.05
C ALA A 159 7.43 -10.60 5.14
N LEU A 160 8.69 -10.68 4.70
CA LEU A 160 9.20 -11.80 3.92
C LEU A 160 9.04 -13.13 4.68
N ARG A 161 9.44 -13.16 5.95
CA ARG A 161 9.28 -14.36 6.79
C ARG A 161 7.80 -14.72 6.99
N GLY A 162 6.95 -13.71 7.15
CA GLY A 162 5.50 -13.86 7.35
C GLY A 162 4.76 -14.41 6.14
N LEU A 163 5.35 -14.39 4.93
CA LEU A 163 4.78 -15.04 3.74
C LEU A 163 4.71 -16.58 3.86
N GLU A 164 5.51 -17.17 4.75
CA GLU A 164 5.58 -18.63 4.96
C GLU A 164 5.88 -19.42 3.67
N THR A 165 6.72 -18.85 2.82
CA THR A 165 7.17 -19.45 1.56
C THR A 165 8.56 -20.08 1.65
N GLY A 166 9.06 -20.31 2.88
CA GLY A 166 10.41 -20.83 3.12
C GLY A 166 11.51 -19.77 3.14
N LEU A 167 11.16 -18.50 2.93
CA LEU A 167 12.12 -17.40 2.99
C LEU A 167 12.42 -17.02 4.45
N CYS A 168 13.71 -17.05 4.81
CA CYS A 168 14.18 -16.59 6.11
C CYS A 168 14.46 -15.08 6.16
N GLY A 169 14.59 -14.43 5.00
CA GLY A 169 14.90 -13.02 4.87
C GLY A 169 15.14 -12.63 3.42
N PHE A 170 15.73 -11.45 3.22
CA PHE A 170 16.05 -10.91 1.90
C PHE A 170 17.40 -11.45 1.41
N ASN A 171 17.38 -12.71 0.98
CA ASN A 171 18.55 -13.40 0.45
C ASN A 171 18.54 -13.42 -1.08
N PRO A 172 19.71 -13.37 -1.74
CA PRO A 172 19.82 -13.47 -3.19
C PRO A 172 19.16 -14.74 -3.72
N ARG A 173 18.43 -14.63 -4.81
CA ARG A 173 17.79 -15.77 -5.48
C ARG A 173 18.75 -16.48 -6.42
N SER A 174 19.69 -15.74 -7.01
CA SER A 174 20.67 -16.25 -7.97
C SER A 174 21.94 -15.42 -7.93
N GLU A 175 23.07 -16.02 -8.31
CA GLU A 175 24.33 -15.33 -8.57
C GLU A 175 24.60 -15.18 -10.09
N ASP A 176 23.80 -15.79 -10.94
CA ASP A 176 23.91 -15.70 -12.38
C ASP A 176 23.43 -14.32 -12.89
N LYS A 177 24.37 -13.53 -13.36
CA LYS A 177 24.09 -12.16 -13.88
C LYS A 177 23.13 -12.15 -15.08
N ALA A 178 23.13 -13.20 -15.90
CA ALA A 178 22.23 -13.26 -17.06
C ALA A 178 20.79 -13.54 -16.60
N GLU A 179 20.62 -14.44 -15.65
CA GLU A 179 19.36 -14.71 -15.00
C GLU A 179 18.82 -13.48 -14.26
N ILE A 180 19.65 -12.85 -13.44
CA ILE A 180 19.28 -11.63 -12.69
C ILE A 180 18.78 -10.54 -13.65
N ARG A 181 19.51 -10.26 -14.73
CA ARG A 181 19.09 -9.24 -15.73
C ARG A 181 17.75 -9.59 -16.37
N ARG A 182 17.53 -10.85 -16.71
CA ARG A 182 16.28 -11.32 -17.31
C ARG A 182 15.10 -11.13 -16.33
N GLU A 183 15.27 -11.55 -15.08
CA GLU A 183 14.20 -11.49 -14.07
C GLU A 183 13.93 -10.05 -13.60
N LEU A 184 14.94 -9.19 -13.55
CA LEU A 184 14.76 -7.76 -13.28
C LEU A 184 14.04 -7.02 -14.43
N ALA A 185 14.26 -7.43 -15.68
CA ALA A 185 13.58 -6.85 -16.83
C ALA A 185 12.10 -7.27 -16.94
N ASN A 186 11.74 -8.41 -16.38
CA ASN A 186 10.40 -8.97 -16.47
C ASN A 186 9.68 -8.93 -15.11
N PRO A 187 8.47 -8.36 -15.01
CA PRO A 187 7.73 -8.36 -13.76
C PRO A 187 7.28 -9.76 -13.38
N GLY A 188 7.81 -10.26 -12.27
CA GLY A 188 7.49 -11.57 -11.71
C GLY A 188 7.27 -11.52 -10.20
N PRO A 189 6.65 -12.56 -9.62
CA PRO A 189 6.33 -12.62 -8.19
C PRO A 189 7.57 -12.60 -7.29
N GLU A 190 8.68 -13.14 -7.76
CA GLU A 190 9.95 -13.22 -7.02
C GLU A 190 10.96 -12.14 -7.42
N ARG A 191 10.59 -11.22 -8.32
CA ARG A 191 11.49 -10.19 -8.86
C ARG A 191 12.32 -9.46 -7.79
N MET A 192 11.73 -9.22 -6.62
CA MET A 192 12.41 -8.54 -5.53
C MET A 192 13.61 -9.32 -5.00
N LEU A 193 13.59 -10.64 -5.05
CA LEU A 193 14.69 -11.49 -4.58
C LEU A 193 15.91 -11.48 -5.54
N PHE A 194 15.73 -10.98 -6.76
CA PHE A 194 16.81 -10.75 -7.71
C PHE A 194 17.47 -9.37 -7.56
N VAL A 195 16.94 -8.52 -6.67
CA VAL A 195 17.54 -7.24 -6.27
C VAL A 195 18.53 -7.42 -5.11
N ALA A 196 18.42 -8.53 -4.36
CA ALA A 196 19.20 -8.83 -3.16
C ALA A 196 20.72 -8.99 -3.41
#